data_57385ae75f11bc02ee0afcad745147fe
#
_entry.id   57385ae75f11bc02ee0afcad745147fe
#
_cell.length_a   1.000
_cell.length_b   1.000
_cell.length_c   1.000
_cell.angle_alpha   90.00
_cell.angle_beta   90.00
_cell.angle_gamma   90.00
#
_symmetry.space_group_name_H-M   'P 1'
#
loop_
_entity.id
_entity.type
_entity.pdbx_description
1 polymer ?
#
loop_
_entity_poly.entity_id
_entity_poly.type
_entity_poly.pdbx_seq_one_letter_code
_entity_poly.pdbx_strand_id
1 'polypeptide(L)'
;MSFASHPVVVKVGGEYYCRSIGHANDDGSLTFFCAVETGVVLTMSRSLHLVDSARDAFQTVASGLGGADFVLGFDCALRRIDAENRQMKRDLSDVYRDYGVVGFNTFGEQYGAMHLNQTFTGLAIGGRTC
;
A
#
# COMPACT_ATOMS: atom_id res chain seq x y z
N MET A 1 -5.67 -13.04 16.06
CA MET A 1 -4.65 -12.96 14.98
C MET A 1 -5.08 -11.83 14.05
N SER A 2 -4.29 -10.81 13.86
CA SER A 2 -4.65 -9.70 12.94
C SER A 2 -4.18 -10.03 11.54
N PHE A 3 -5.09 -10.12 10.58
CA PHE A 3 -4.76 -10.35 9.16
C PHE A 3 -3.91 -9.22 8.57
N ALA A 4 -3.98 -8.01 9.13
CA ALA A 4 -3.15 -6.87 8.71
C ALA A 4 -1.65 -7.12 8.89
N SER A 5 -1.25 -7.94 9.86
CA SER A 5 0.16 -8.25 10.14
C SER A 5 0.74 -9.31 9.19
N HIS A 6 -0.11 -10.07 8.52
CA HIS A 6 0.28 -11.16 7.63
C HIS A 6 -0.52 -11.07 6.33
N PRO A 7 -0.23 -10.08 5.49
CA PRO A 7 -0.92 -9.92 4.23
C PRO A 7 -0.63 -11.10 3.31
N VAL A 8 -1.61 -11.42 2.48
CA VAL A 8 -1.48 -12.43 1.44
C VAL A 8 -1.20 -11.73 0.12
N VAL A 9 -0.35 -12.31 -0.70
CA VAL A 9 0.01 -11.78 -2.01
C VAL A 9 -0.19 -12.82 -3.11
N VAL A 10 -0.51 -12.35 -4.31
CA VAL A 10 -0.45 -13.13 -5.55
C VAL A 10 0.73 -12.65 -6.39
N LYS A 11 1.38 -13.55 -7.11
CA LYS A 11 2.44 -13.21 -8.05
C LYS A 11 1.89 -13.25 -9.47
N VAL A 12 1.96 -12.12 -10.17
CA VAL A 12 1.53 -12.00 -11.57
C VAL A 12 2.61 -11.24 -12.35
N GLY A 13 3.07 -11.80 -13.45
CA GLY A 13 4.07 -11.17 -14.30
C GLY A 13 5.42 -10.89 -13.62
N GLY A 14 5.75 -11.62 -12.55
CA GLY A 14 6.95 -11.40 -11.75
C GLY A 14 6.77 -10.48 -10.55
N GLU A 15 5.70 -9.70 -10.51
CA GLU A 15 5.38 -8.75 -9.44
C GLU A 15 4.42 -9.33 -8.40
N TYR A 16 4.48 -8.82 -7.17
CA TYR A 16 3.62 -9.24 -6.07
C TYR A 16 2.52 -8.21 -5.80
N TYR A 17 1.29 -8.68 -5.71
CA TYR A 17 0.11 -7.86 -5.49
C TYR A 17 -0.60 -8.29 -4.20
N CYS A 18 -0.79 -7.36 -3.30
CA CYS A 18 -1.45 -7.63 -2.02
C CYS A 18 -2.94 -7.95 -2.21
N ARG A 19 -3.39 -8.95 -1.45
CA ARG A 19 -4.79 -9.37 -1.32
C ARG A 19 -5.16 -9.38 0.15
N SER A 20 -5.89 -8.37 0.59
CA SER A 20 -6.24 -8.25 2.01
C SER A 20 -7.42 -9.13 2.37
N ILE A 21 -7.25 -9.88 3.47
CA ILE A 21 -8.31 -10.70 4.05
C ILE A 21 -9.23 -9.77 4.86
N GLY A 22 -10.53 -9.82 4.55
CA GLY A 22 -11.56 -9.08 5.26
C GLY A 22 -11.92 -9.74 6.58
N HIS A 23 -12.30 -11.01 6.52
CA HIS A 23 -12.63 -11.81 7.69
C HIS A 23 -12.53 -13.32 7.41
N ALA A 24 -12.41 -14.08 8.47
CA ALA A 24 -12.59 -15.53 8.45
C ALA A 24 -14.04 -15.86 8.78
N ASN A 25 -14.64 -16.73 7.99
CA ASN A 25 -16.01 -17.21 8.20
C ASN A 25 -16.04 -18.40 9.17
N ASP A 26 -17.20 -18.69 9.73
CA ASP A 26 -17.39 -19.78 10.71
C ASP A 26 -17.10 -21.17 10.11
N ASP A 27 -17.24 -21.32 8.78
CA ASP A 27 -16.94 -22.55 8.06
C ASP A 27 -15.44 -22.71 7.73
N GLY A 28 -14.59 -21.77 8.18
CA GLY A 28 -13.15 -21.76 7.95
C GLY A 28 -12.73 -21.15 6.62
N SER A 29 -13.66 -20.69 5.78
CA SER A 29 -13.33 -19.95 4.57
C SER A 29 -12.91 -18.51 4.87
N LEU A 30 -12.23 -17.86 3.91
CA LEU A 30 -11.76 -16.48 4.03
C LEU A 30 -12.46 -15.60 3.01
N THR A 31 -12.98 -14.47 3.47
CA THR A 31 -13.49 -13.41 2.59
C THR A 31 -12.41 -12.35 2.39
N PHE A 32 -12.15 -11.97 1.13
CA PHE A 32 -11.17 -10.96 0.75
C PHE A 32 -11.86 -9.63 0.41
N PHE A 33 -11.13 -8.52 0.55
CA PHE A 33 -11.61 -7.20 0.11
C PHE A 33 -11.54 -7.00 -1.40
N CYS A 34 -10.89 -7.90 -2.12
CA CYS A 34 -10.77 -7.87 -3.58
C CYS A 34 -11.05 -9.25 -4.16
N ALA A 35 -11.32 -9.30 -5.46
CA ALA A 35 -11.50 -10.56 -6.17
C ALA A 35 -10.22 -11.41 -6.12
N VAL A 36 -10.42 -12.70 -5.89
CA VAL A 36 -9.38 -13.74 -5.96
C VAL A 36 -9.89 -14.79 -6.95
N GLU A 37 -9.18 -14.95 -8.04
CA GLU A 37 -9.56 -15.91 -9.08
C GLU A 37 -9.23 -17.35 -8.67
N THR A 38 -10.02 -18.30 -9.19
CA THR A 38 -9.76 -19.71 -8.92
C THR A 38 -8.43 -20.15 -9.55
N GLY A 39 -7.64 -20.88 -8.78
CA GLY A 39 -6.37 -21.44 -9.24
C GLY A 39 -5.15 -20.52 -9.03
N VAL A 40 -5.33 -19.31 -8.53
CA VAL A 40 -4.18 -18.46 -8.16
C VAL A 40 -3.49 -18.99 -6.91
N VAL A 41 -2.17 -18.89 -6.90
CA VAL A 41 -1.35 -19.24 -5.72
C VAL A 41 -1.27 -18.03 -4.80
N LEU A 42 -1.80 -18.20 -3.60
CA LEU A 42 -1.69 -17.23 -2.51
C LEU A 42 -0.45 -17.52 -1.66
N THR A 43 0.37 -16.51 -1.44
CA THR A 43 1.58 -16.63 -0.61
C THR A 43 1.44 -15.71 0.59
N MET A 44 1.72 -16.21 1.78
CA MET A 44 1.82 -15.37 2.97
C MET A 44 3.08 -14.52 2.88
N SER A 45 2.93 -13.22 3.15
CA SER A 45 4.03 -12.29 3.20
C SER A 45 4.19 -11.72 4.62
N ARG A 46 5.30 -11.04 4.86
CA ARG A 46 5.55 -10.33 6.11
C ARG A 46 5.35 -8.84 5.86
N SER A 47 4.56 -8.20 6.72
CA SER A 47 4.45 -6.74 6.73
C SER A 47 5.79 -6.12 7.13
N LEU A 48 6.28 -5.18 6.33
CA LEU A 48 7.41 -4.32 6.67
C LEU A 48 6.95 -3.23 7.66
N HIS A 49 7.92 -2.51 8.24
CA HIS A 49 7.62 -1.34 9.05
C HIS A 49 7.02 -0.25 8.15
N LEU A 50 5.78 0.14 8.45
CA LEU A 50 4.95 0.96 7.57
C LEU A 50 5.59 2.32 7.22
N VAL A 51 6.17 2.98 8.22
CA VAL A 51 6.77 4.32 8.08
C VAL A 51 8.07 4.26 7.28
N ASP A 52 8.95 3.30 7.60
CA ASP A 52 10.22 3.12 6.91
C ASP A 52 10.00 2.74 5.44
N SER A 53 9.10 1.80 5.20
CA SER A 53 8.74 1.38 3.84
C SER A 53 8.18 2.54 3.00
N ALA A 54 7.36 3.41 3.60
CA ALA A 54 6.84 4.60 2.92
C ALA A 54 7.98 5.60 2.62
N ARG A 55 8.85 5.86 3.58
CA ARG A 55 10.02 6.76 3.41
C ARG A 55 10.93 6.29 2.30
N ASP A 56 11.30 5.00 2.29
CA ASP A 56 12.17 4.40 1.28
C ASP A 56 11.57 4.48 -0.12
N ALA A 57 10.26 4.21 -0.24
CA ALA A 57 9.55 4.31 -1.51
C ALA A 57 9.54 5.75 -2.05
N PHE A 58 9.20 6.74 -1.23
CA PHE A 58 9.21 8.14 -1.65
C PHE A 58 10.61 8.64 -1.97
N GLN A 59 11.61 8.24 -1.20
CA GLN A 59 13.00 8.59 -1.47
C GLN A 59 13.47 8.02 -2.82
N THR A 60 13.10 6.78 -3.12
CA THR A 60 13.42 6.15 -4.41
C THR A 60 12.79 6.90 -5.57
N VAL A 61 11.51 7.26 -5.47
CA VAL A 61 10.80 8.01 -6.50
C VAL A 61 11.37 9.42 -6.67
N ALA A 62 11.60 10.14 -5.58
CA ALA A 62 12.18 11.47 -5.62
C ALA A 62 13.58 11.48 -6.23
N SER A 63 14.41 10.50 -5.88
CA SER A 63 15.75 10.35 -6.46
C SER A 63 15.71 10.07 -7.95
N GLY A 64 14.77 9.23 -8.39
CA GLY A 64 14.58 8.91 -9.82
C GLY A 64 14.12 10.10 -10.67
N LEU A 65 13.43 11.08 -10.05
CA LEU A 65 12.95 12.30 -10.71
C LEU A 65 13.95 13.47 -10.61
N GLY A 66 15.06 13.32 -9.88
CA GLY A 66 15.93 14.45 -9.56
C GLY A 66 15.30 15.44 -8.56
N GLY A 67 14.30 15.02 -7.84
CA GLY A 67 13.48 15.77 -6.89
C GLY A 67 11.99 15.64 -7.21
N ALA A 68 11.15 15.67 -6.21
CA ALA A 68 9.69 15.67 -6.37
C ALA A 68 9.14 16.99 -5.81
N ASP A 69 8.35 17.70 -6.61
CA ASP A 69 7.69 18.95 -6.19
C ASP A 69 6.48 18.61 -5.29
N PHE A 70 5.72 17.59 -5.66
CA PHE A 70 4.63 17.02 -4.85
C PHE A 70 4.25 15.62 -5.34
N VAL A 71 3.49 14.90 -4.50
CA VAL A 71 2.92 13.59 -4.81
C VAL A 71 1.41 13.65 -4.63
N LEU A 72 0.65 13.34 -5.68
CA LEU A 72 -0.78 13.07 -5.56
C LEU A 72 -0.94 11.61 -5.11
N GLY A 73 -1.40 11.39 -3.88
CA GLY A 73 -1.42 10.08 -3.24
C GLY A 73 -2.81 9.51 -3.03
N PHE A 74 -2.94 8.21 -3.21
CA PHE A 74 -4.12 7.41 -2.93
C PHE A 74 -3.70 6.31 -1.94
N ASP A 75 -4.09 6.48 -0.69
CA ASP A 75 -3.66 5.60 0.40
C ASP A 75 -4.83 4.72 0.86
N CYS A 76 -4.63 3.43 0.84
CA CYS A 76 -5.66 2.50 1.26
C CYS A 76 -6.09 2.73 2.71
N ALA A 77 -7.40 2.75 2.95
CA ALA A 77 -7.95 2.90 4.30
C ALA A 77 -7.43 1.82 5.27
N LEU A 78 -7.10 0.63 4.77
CA LEU A 78 -6.51 -0.43 5.57
C LEU A 78 -5.10 -0.07 6.09
N ARG A 79 -4.31 0.69 5.31
CA ARG A 79 -3.01 1.22 5.78
C ARG A 79 -3.20 2.25 6.88
N ARG A 80 -4.19 3.12 6.73
CA ARG A 80 -4.53 4.09 7.77
C ARG A 80 -4.95 3.40 9.07
N ILE A 81 -5.83 2.38 8.98
CA ILE A 81 -6.25 1.60 10.14
C ILE A 81 -5.04 0.90 10.80
N ASP A 82 -4.13 0.32 10.01
CA ASP A 82 -2.91 -0.30 10.52
C ASP A 82 -2.00 0.73 11.22
N ALA A 83 -1.83 1.92 10.63
CA ALA A 83 -1.07 3.00 11.24
C ALA A 83 -1.68 3.49 12.56
N GLU A 84 -3.01 3.58 12.64
CA GLU A 84 -3.72 3.94 13.86
C GLU A 84 -3.55 2.87 14.95
N ASN A 85 -3.74 1.59 14.60
CA ASN A 85 -3.60 0.45 15.52
C ASN A 85 -2.18 0.32 16.08
N ARG A 86 -1.16 0.64 15.28
CA ARG A 86 0.25 0.62 15.66
C ARG A 86 0.75 1.95 16.24
N GLN A 87 -0.12 2.96 16.38
CA GLN A 87 0.21 4.31 16.86
C GLN A 87 1.27 5.02 16.00
N MET A 88 1.34 4.70 14.71
CA MET A 88 2.30 5.24 13.73
C MET A 88 1.71 6.35 12.86
N LYS A 89 0.46 6.76 13.09
CA LYS A 89 -0.24 7.74 12.24
C LYS A 89 0.50 9.06 12.13
N ARG A 90 1.08 9.54 13.24
CA ARG A 90 1.84 10.80 13.27
C ARG A 90 3.11 10.69 12.43
N ASP A 91 3.87 9.63 12.64
CA ASP A 91 5.15 9.43 11.94
C ASP A 91 4.93 9.25 10.44
N LEU A 92 3.87 8.53 10.04
CA LEU A 92 3.47 8.39 8.65
C LEU A 92 3.03 9.73 8.03
N SER A 93 2.28 10.55 8.79
CA SER A 93 1.88 11.89 8.39
C SER A 93 3.08 12.81 8.18
N ASP A 94 4.10 12.70 9.03
CA ASP A 94 5.34 13.45 8.89
C ASP A 94 6.08 13.06 7.61
N VAL A 95 6.15 11.77 7.27
CA VAL A 95 6.70 11.31 5.98
C VAL A 95 5.91 11.91 4.81
N TYR A 96 4.59 11.89 4.85
CA TYR A 96 3.77 12.46 3.78
C TYR A 96 4.02 13.96 3.60
N ARG A 97 4.16 14.69 4.70
CA ARG A 97 4.48 16.12 4.67
C ARG A 97 5.87 16.38 4.09
N ASP A 98 6.87 15.59 4.48
CA ASP A 98 8.25 15.74 4.03
C ASP A 98 8.39 15.59 2.49
N TYR A 99 7.52 14.79 1.88
CA TYR A 99 7.50 14.56 0.43
C TYR A 99 6.37 15.29 -0.31
N GLY A 100 5.71 16.25 0.35
CA GLY A 100 4.65 17.04 -0.28
C GLY A 100 3.46 16.20 -0.76
N VAL A 101 3.12 15.13 -0.04
CA VAL A 101 2.00 14.26 -0.41
C VAL A 101 0.69 14.99 -0.13
N VAL A 102 -0.13 15.09 -1.17
CA VAL A 102 -1.53 15.52 -1.11
C VAL A 102 -2.41 14.41 -1.68
N GLY A 103 -3.58 14.18 -1.10
CA GLY A 103 -4.44 13.09 -1.55
C GLY A 103 -5.49 12.70 -0.53
N PHE A 104 -5.97 11.48 -0.64
CA PHE A 104 -7.05 10.98 0.23
C PHE A 104 -6.95 9.47 0.43
N ASN A 105 -7.70 8.97 1.41
CA ASN A 105 -7.82 7.53 1.63
C ASN A 105 -8.85 6.91 0.67
N THR A 106 -8.52 5.71 0.20
CA THR A 106 -9.31 4.92 -0.75
C THR A 106 -9.69 3.57 -0.14
N PHE A 107 -10.66 2.89 -0.73
CA PHE A 107 -11.03 1.52 -0.34
C PHE A 107 -10.35 0.44 -1.22
N GLY A 108 -9.46 0.84 -2.09
CA GLY A 108 -8.68 0.00 -2.98
C GLY A 108 -8.03 0.86 -4.04
N GLU A 109 -6.81 0.51 -4.40
CA GLU A 109 -6.00 1.22 -5.36
C GLU A 109 -5.90 0.41 -6.64
N GLN A 110 -5.60 1.09 -7.73
CA GLN A 110 -5.25 0.45 -8.99
C GLN A 110 -3.83 0.82 -9.40
N TYR A 111 -3.10 -0.20 -9.83
CA TYR A 111 -1.80 -0.03 -10.45
C TYR A 111 -1.72 -0.94 -11.68
N GLY A 112 -1.51 -0.34 -12.84
CA GLY A 112 -1.67 -1.06 -14.10
C GLY A 112 -3.09 -1.63 -14.24
N ALA A 113 -3.20 -2.91 -14.52
CA ALA A 113 -4.48 -3.62 -14.64
C ALA A 113 -4.92 -4.32 -13.34
N MET A 114 -4.23 -4.08 -12.22
CA MET A 114 -4.45 -4.81 -10.97
C MET A 114 -5.12 -3.94 -9.93
N HIS A 115 -6.15 -4.50 -9.28
CA HIS A 115 -6.73 -3.95 -8.06
C HIS A 115 -5.87 -4.36 -6.87
N LEU A 116 -5.55 -3.40 -6.01
CA LEU A 116 -4.69 -3.58 -4.84
C LEU A 116 -5.45 -3.19 -3.57
N ASN A 117 -5.02 -3.77 -2.47
CA ASN A 117 -5.43 -3.36 -1.13
C ASN A 117 -4.20 -3.20 -0.25
N GLN A 118 -4.34 -2.44 0.83
CA GLN A 118 -3.28 -2.23 1.81
C GLN A 118 -2.01 -1.65 1.18
N THR A 119 -2.18 -0.85 0.13
CA THR A 119 -1.10 -0.21 -0.62
C THR A 119 -1.25 1.31 -0.61
N PHE A 120 -0.21 2.00 -1.03
CA PHE A 120 -0.22 3.39 -1.43
C PHE A 120 0.14 3.44 -2.90
N THR A 121 -0.67 4.10 -3.69
CA THR A 121 -0.37 4.44 -5.08
C THR A 121 -0.40 5.94 -5.27
N GLY A 122 0.27 6.43 -6.30
CA GLY A 122 0.28 7.87 -6.51
C GLY A 122 1.00 8.27 -7.77
N LEU A 123 0.94 9.57 -8.04
CA LEU A 123 1.65 10.24 -9.13
C LEU A 123 2.59 11.28 -8.52
N ALA A 124 3.89 11.07 -8.68
CA ALA A 124 4.90 12.04 -8.29
C ALA A 124 5.18 12.98 -9.46
N ILE A 125 5.22 14.27 -9.18
CA ILE A 125 5.53 15.32 -10.14
C ILE A 125 6.77 16.05 -9.66
N GLY A 126 7.73 16.21 -10.56
CA GLY A 126 9.02 16.84 -10.25
C GLY A 126 9.95 16.79 -11.44
N GLY A 127 11.25 17.10 -11.19
CA GLY A 127 12.26 17.05 -12.24
C GLY A 127 12.27 18.28 -13.12
N ARG A 128 12.19 19.47 -12.54
CA ARG A 128 12.48 20.69 -13.30
C ARG A 128 13.92 20.66 -13.78
N THR A 129 14.13 20.28 -15.04
CA THR A 129 15.33 20.65 -15.77
C THR A 129 15.14 22.09 -16.22
N CYS A 130 15.85 23.02 -15.60
CA CYS A 130 16.08 24.34 -16.19
C CYS A 130 17.03 24.23 -17.40
#